data_792e8920ef822a596fbf3409dc29850c
#
_entry.id   792e8920ef822a596fbf3409dc29850c
#
_cell.length_a   1.000
_cell.length_b   1.000
_cell.length_c   1.000
_cell.angle_alpha   90.00
_cell.angle_beta   90.00
_cell.angle_gamma   90.00
#
_symmetry.space_group_name_H-M   'P 1'
#
loop_
_entity.id
_entity.type
_entity.pdbx_description
1 polymer ?
#
loop_
_entity_poly.entity_id
_entity_poly.type
_entity_poly.pdbx_seq_one_letter_code
_entity_poly.pdbx_strand_id
1 'polypeptide(L)'
;MSLRWRGNVRNAGSHRRGVINIGLFIPVSGPAGIWGPSCRSCAEMAAAEINAQGGLTGQEIVLHIVDAGRLSTEVAVSAASMLHAGEMDALIGMHTSDIRTAIAEQVRGSIPYIYTPLYEGGDVGGGVFCIGETPMMQILPAIDRLVERFNAQRWVLIGNNYIWPHRTHQIVRRYFSARQQVVLDEIYLPFGMKDYSLILERLKILSPDAVLLSMVGEDAVHFNRAFGKAGLAASMLRFSCAIEENLLLAIGDANLERLFVASGYFSALGNRGNESFRERYYSRYGESAPALNTIGQGLYEGLYFLKALDSACDDKHWLTINSPIRNGAVRDNIYDPRAGGAASIYLAEAKGYNFDIIETLQWRH
;
A
#
# COMPACT_ATOMS: atom_id res chain seq x y z
N MET A 1 -11.03 -22.33 -21.88
CA MET A 1 -11.15 -21.17 -22.79
C MET A 1 -10.85 -19.93 -21.97
N SER A 2 -9.74 -19.30 -22.24
CA SER A 2 -9.11 -18.27 -21.40
C SER A 2 -9.87 -16.96 -21.35
N LEU A 3 -9.63 -16.16 -20.32
CA LEU A 3 -9.96 -14.74 -20.27
C LEU A 3 -9.92 -14.14 -21.68
N ARG A 4 -11.06 -13.70 -22.22
CA ARG A 4 -11.03 -12.80 -23.36
C ARG A 4 -10.58 -11.45 -22.83
N TRP A 5 -9.28 -11.25 -22.71
CA TRP A 5 -8.60 -9.97 -22.46
C TRP A 5 -8.96 -8.92 -23.53
N ARG A 6 -9.85 -9.27 -24.44
CA ARG A 6 -10.30 -8.41 -25.53
C ARG A 6 -11.65 -7.80 -25.23
N GLY A 7 -11.65 -6.64 -24.56
CA GLY A 7 -12.70 -5.64 -24.82
C GLY A 7 -12.73 -5.37 -26.32
N ASN A 8 -13.92 -5.38 -26.93
CA ASN A 8 -14.14 -5.10 -28.34
C ASN A 8 -13.66 -3.69 -28.72
N VAL A 9 -12.38 -3.53 -29.04
CA VAL A 9 -11.91 -2.47 -29.93
C VAL A 9 -10.99 -3.15 -30.95
N ARG A 10 -11.60 -3.61 -32.04
CA ARG A 10 -10.86 -3.97 -33.23
C ARG A 10 -10.32 -2.70 -33.87
N ASN A 11 -9.07 -2.39 -33.65
CA ASN A 11 -8.27 -1.66 -34.63
C ASN A 11 -7.02 -2.49 -34.96
N ALA A 12 -6.90 -2.78 -36.25
CA ALA A 12 -5.85 -3.62 -36.82
C ALA A 12 -4.51 -2.92 -36.69
N GLY A 13 -3.62 -3.51 -35.87
CA GLY A 13 -2.23 -3.08 -35.81
C GLY A 13 -1.45 -3.95 -34.82
N SER A 14 -0.69 -4.90 -35.34
CA SER A 14 0.34 -5.73 -34.68
C SER A 14 -0.09 -6.56 -33.46
N HIS A 15 -0.71 -7.70 -33.70
CA HIS A 15 -0.76 -8.80 -32.74
C HIS A 15 0.65 -9.39 -32.53
N ARG A 16 1.33 -9.02 -31.45
CA ARG A 16 2.36 -9.94 -30.87
C ARG A 16 1.59 -11.05 -30.17
N ARG A 17 1.40 -12.17 -30.85
CA ARG A 17 0.81 -13.39 -30.28
C ARG A 17 1.77 -13.89 -29.19
N GLY A 18 1.30 -14.03 -27.94
CA GLY A 18 2.01 -14.73 -26.88
C GLY A 18 2.49 -13.86 -25.71
N VAL A 19 2.11 -12.60 -25.61
CA VAL A 19 2.54 -11.70 -24.53
C VAL A 19 1.34 -10.96 -23.94
N ILE A 20 1.30 -10.87 -22.60
CA ILE A 20 0.36 -10.02 -21.83
C ILE A 20 1.15 -8.82 -21.31
N ASN A 21 0.76 -7.63 -21.73
CA ASN A 21 1.40 -6.39 -21.33
C ASN A 21 0.73 -5.83 -20.07
N ILE A 22 1.50 -5.68 -19.00
CA ILE A 22 1.02 -5.12 -17.74
C ILE A 22 1.62 -3.73 -17.54
N GLY A 23 0.76 -2.71 -17.47
CA GLY A 23 1.17 -1.38 -17.01
C GLY A 23 1.45 -1.43 -15.50
N LEU A 24 2.71 -1.30 -15.11
CA LEU A 24 3.15 -1.25 -13.71
C LEU A 24 3.34 0.21 -13.29
N PHE A 25 2.33 0.77 -12.63
CA PHE A 25 2.33 2.17 -12.19
C PHE A 25 2.85 2.27 -10.77
N ILE A 26 4.13 2.63 -10.61
CA ILE A 26 4.84 2.71 -9.32
C ILE A 26 5.55 4.06 -9.19
N PRO A 27 5.75 4.58 -7.96
CA PRO A 27 6.45 5.84 -7.78
C PRO A 27 7.95 5.61 -8.02
N VAL A 28 8.51 6.28 -9.03
CA VAL A 28 9.94 6.32 -9.32
C VAL A 28 10.52 7.68 -8.88
N SER A 29 9.68 8.70 -8.85
CA SER A 29 10.02 10.05 -8.44
C SER A 29 9.11 10.58 -7.32
N GLY A 30 9.33 11.82 -6.89
CA GLY A 30 8.53 12.49 -5.87
C GLY A 30 8.68 11.89 -4.46
N PRO A 31 7.87 12.35 -3.48
CA PRO A 31 7.97 11.93 -2.07
C PRO A 31 7.75 10.42 -1.85
N ALA A 32 6.99 9.77 -2.73
CA ALA A 32 6.76 8.33 -2.71
C ALA A 32 7.87 7.51 -3.41
N GLY A 33 8.82 8.15 -4.10
CA GLY A 33 9.90 7.50 -4.86
C GLY A 33 10.80 6.57 -4.04
N ILE A 34 10.88 6.79 -2.73
CA ILE A 34 11.63 5.92 -1.81
C ILE A 34 11.15 4.45 -1.81
N TRP A 35 9.94 4.18 -2.27
CA TRP A 35 9.39 2.82 -2.41
C TRP A 35 9.69 2.19 -3.78
N GLY A 36 10.04 2.99 -4.78
CA GLY A 36 10.26 2.54 -6.16
C GLY A 36 11.16 1.31 -6.29
N PRO A 37 12.34 1.25 -5.65
CA PRO A 37 13.24 0.10 -5.77
C PRO A 37 12.62 -1.22 -5.30
N SER A 38 11.98 -1.26 -4.13
CA SER A 38 11.32 -2.48 -3.61
C SER A 38 10.10 -2.86 -4.46
N CYS A 39 9.33 -1.87 -4.92
CA CYS A 39 8.21 -2.07 -5.83
C CYS A 39 8.64 -2.80 -7.11
N ARG A 40 9.68 -2.28 -7.74
CA ARG A 40 10.22 -2.83 -8.98
C ARG A 40 10.74 -4.25 -8.79
N SER A 41 11.60 -4.47 -7.80
CA SER A 41 12.21 -5.78 -7.56
C SER A 41 11.16 -6.84 -7.26
N CYS A 42 10.18 -6.56 -6.42
CA CYS A 42 9.12 -7.51 -6.08
C CYS A 42 8.21 -7.82 -7.28
N ALA A 43 7.87 -6.82 -8.09
CA ALA A 43 7.06 -7.03 -9.30
C ALA A 43 7.83 -7.84 -10.37
N GLU A 44 9.11 -7.53 -10.61
CA GLU A 44 9.96 -8.29 -11.54
C GLU A 44 10.17 -9.75 -11.09
N MET A 45 10.29 -9.98 -9.77
CA MET A 45 10.38 -11.34 -9.23
C MET A 45 9.08 -12.11 -9.46
N ALA A 46 7.92 -11.53 -9.15
CA ALA A 46 6.62 -12.16 -9.36
C ALA A 46 6.37 -12.48 -10.84
N ALA A 47 6.66 -11.54 -11.74
CA ALA A 47 6.50 -11.76 -13.18
C ALA A 47 7.39 -12.90 -13.68
N ALA A 48 8.65 -12.96 -13.23
CA ALA A 48 9.57 -14.03 -13.60
C ALA A 48 9.10 -15.40 -13.08
N GLU A 49 8.61 -15.48 -11.84
CA GLU A 49 8.09 -16.73 -11.27
C GLU A 49 6.81 -17.20 -12.00
N ILE A 50 5.89 -16.28 -12.31
CA ILE A 50 4.67 -16.58 -13.07
C ILE A 50 5.04 -17.05 -14.48
N ASN A 51 5.98 -16.39 -15.16
CA ASN A 51 6.45 -16.77 -16.49
C ASN A 51 7.12 -18.15 -16.48
N ALA A 52 7.93 -18.46 -15.47
CA ALA A 52 8.52 -19.78 -15.30
C ALA A 52 7.47 -20.90 -15.08
N GLN A 53 6.28 -20.56 -14.60
CA GLN A 53 5.13 -21.46 -14.43
C GLN A 53 4.21 -21.52 -15.66
N GLY A 54 4.60 -20.95 -16.79
CA GLY A 54 3.82 -20.92 -18.03
C GLY A 54 3.02 -19.64 -18.28
N GLY A 55 3.25 -18.59 -17.50
CA GLY A 55 2.63 -17.27 -17.67
C GLY A 55 1.16 -17.22 -17.25
N LEU A 56 0.42 -16.25 -17.81
CA LEU A 56 -1.04 -16.17 -17.71
C LEU A 56 -1.65 -16.76 -18.97
N THR A 57 -2.56 -17.71 -18.81
CA THR A 57 -3.21 -18.42 -19.95
C THR A 57 -2.23 -18.93 -21.02
N GLY A 58 -1.02 -19.33 -20.62
CA GLY A 58 0.03 -19.78 -21.53
C GLY A 58 0.77 -18.66 -22.28
N GLN A 59 0.62 -17.41 -21.83
CA GLN A 59 1.29 -16.24 -22.41
C GLN A 59 2.23 -15.60 -21.39
N GLU A 60 3.38 -15.14 -21.88
CA GLU A 60 4.37 -14.45 -21.05
C GLU A 60 3.86 -13.07 -20.58
N ILE A 61 4.15 -12.71 -19.33
CA ILE A 61 3.90 -11.37 -18.78
C ILE A 61 5.10 -10.46 -19.09
N VAL A 62 4.82 -9.28 -19.60
CA VAL A 62 5.80 -8.19 -19.76
C VAL A 62 5.34 -6.97 -18.95
N LEU A 63 6.23 -6.44 -18.11
CA LEU A 63 5.97 -5.28 -17.28
C LEU A 63 6.44 -3.99 -18.00
N HIS A 64 5.54 -3.02 -18.10
CA HIS A 64 5.82 -1.67 -18.57
C HIS A 64 5.75 -0.71 -17.39
N ILE A 65 6.91 -0.26 -16.91
CA ILE A 65 7.00 0.62 -15.74
C ILE A 65 6.64 2.05 -16.12
N VAL A 66 5.68 2.61 -15.39
CA VAL A 66 5.24 4.01 -15.51
C VAL A 66 5.47 4.71 -14.18
N ASP A 67 6.12 5.87 -14.21
CA ASP A 67 6.33 6.67 -13.00
C ASP A 67 5.02 7.28 -12.51
N ALA A 68 4.53 6.76 -11.39
CA ALA A 68 3.36 7.24 -10.67
C ALA A 68 3.70 8.16 -9.49
N GLY A 69 4.92 8.70 -9.42
CA GLY A 69 5.32 9.72 -8.45
C GLY A 69 5.05 11.15 -8.93
N ARG A 70 4.50 11.32 -10.15
CA ARG A 70 4.15 12.59 -10.78
C ARG A 70 2.74 13.05 -10.39
N LEU A 71 2.31 14.19 -10.95
CA LEU A 71 0.95 14.71 -10.75
C LEU A 71 -0.11 13.69 -11.24
N SER A 72 -1.21 13.56 -10.50
CA SER A 72 -2.28 12.60 -10.80
C SER A 72 -2.85 12.76 -12.22
N THR A 73 -2.93 14.00 -12.72
CA THR A 73 -3.36 14.30 -14.10
C THR A 73 -2.39 13.77 -15.15
N GLU A 74 -1.09 13.87 -14.94
CA GLU A 74 -0.07 13.36 -15.87
C GLU A 74 -0.04 11.83 -15.90
N VAL A 75 -0.18 11.20 -14.74
CA VAL A 75 -0.23 9.74 -14.61
C VAL A 75 -1.49 9.20 -15.28
N ALA A 76 -2.63 9.86 -15.10
CA ALA A 76 -3.89 9.50 -15.76
C ALA A 76 -3.79 9.61 -17.29
N VAL A 77 -3.14 10.65 -17.83
CA VAL A 77 -2.87 10.79 -19.26
C VAL A 77 -1.98 9.64 -19.78
N SER A 78 -0.96 9.24 -19.01
CA SER A 78 -0.12 8.10 -19.38
C SER A 78 -0.93 6.81 -19.45
N ALA A 79 -1.81 6.56 -18.47
CA ALA A 79 -2.69 5.38 -18.48
C ALA A 79 -3.66 5.39 -19.67
N ALA A 80 -4.29 6.54 -19.96
CA ALA A 80 -5.18 6.69 -21.11
C ALA A 80 -4.46 6.44 -22.43
N SER A 81 -3.24 6.98 -22.59
CA SER A 81 -2.43 6.81 -23.80
C SER A 81 -2.08 5.35 -24.05
N MET A 82 -1.58 4.64 -23.03
CA MET A 82 -1.24 3.20 -23.14
C MET A 82 -2.48 2.34 -23.45
N LEU A 83 -3.60 2.64 -22.80
CA LEU A 83 -4.87 1.95 -23.07
C LEU A 83 -5.32 2.16 -24.52
N HIS A 84 -5.29 3.40 -24.99
CA HIS A 84 -5.71 3.76 -26.36
C HIS A 84 -4.80 3.15 -27.43
N ALA A 85 -3.50 3.09 -27.16
CA ALA A 85 -2.53 2.45 -28.04
C ALA A 85 -2.60 0.91 -28.02
N GLY A 86 -3.36 0.29 -27.10
CA GLY A 86 -3.40 -1.16 -26.91
C GLY A 86 -2.09 -1.73 -26.38
N GLU A 87 -1.33 -0.93 -25.65
CA GLU A 87 -0.02 -1.29 -25.08
C GLU A 87 -0.14 -1.89 -23.67
N MET A 88 -1.37 -2.03 -23.15
CA MET A 88 -1.63 -2.51 -21.79
C MET A 88 -2.90 -3.37 -21.76
N ASP A 89 -2.77 -4.60 -21.24
CA ASP A 89 -3.86 -5.56 -21.06
C ASP A 89 -4.41 -5.57 -19.62
N ALA A 90 -3.58 -5.19 -18.65
CA ALA A 90 -3.94 -4.99 -17.24
C ALA A 90 -3.10 -3.87 -16.64
N LEU A 91 -3.59 -3.27 -15.55
CA LEU A 91 -2.87 -2.28 -14.78
C LEU A 91 -2.67 -2.77 -13.35
N ILE A 92 -1.43 -2.70 -12.85
CA ILE A 92 -1.12 -2.91 -11.44
C ILE A 92 -0.49 -1.63 -10.90
N GLY A 93 -1.05 -1.09 -9.83
CA GLY A 93 -0.66 0.20 -9.29
C GLY A 93 -0.32 0.17 -7.80
N MET A 94 0.81 0.80 -7.49
CA MET A 94 1.19 1.25 -6.16
C MET A 94 1.45 2.75 -6.22
N HIS A 95 0.54 3.55 -5.74
CA HIS A 95 0.56 5.01 -5.76
C HIS A 95 -0.53 5.57 -4.84
N THR A 96 -0.64 6.89 -4.73
CA THR A 96 -1.62 7.57 -3.87
C THR A 96 -3.07 7.45 -4.37
N SER A 97 -4.04 7.66 -3.47
CA SER A 97 -5.48 7.47 -3.77
C SER A 97 -6.04 8.47 -4.78
N ASP A 98 -5.47 9.67 -4.88
CA ASP A 98 -5.84 10.65 -5.90
C ASP A 98 -5.42 10.18 -7.31
N ILE A 99 -4.25 9.57 -7.44
CA ILE A 99 -3.80 8.94 -8.69
C ILE A 99 -4.69 7.75 -9.03
N ARG A 100 -5.06 6.90 -8.04
CA ARG A 100 -5.98 5.79 -8.26
C ARG A 100 -7.30 6.29 -8.86
N THR A 101 -7.88 7.32 -8.28
CA THR A 101 -9.13 7.90 -8.75
C THR A 101 -9.00 8.42 -10.19
N ALA A 102 -7.93 9.17 -10.46
CA ALA A 102 -7.68 9.73 -11.79
C ALA A 102 -7.46 8.64 -12.87
N ILE A 103 -6.72 7.58 -12.55
CA ILE A 103 -6.54 6.42 -13.46
C ILE A 103 -7.86 5.68 -13.66
N ALA A 104 -8.63 5.41 -12.59
CA ALA A 104 -9.89 4.68 -12.67
C ALA A 104 -10.89 5.34 -13.61
N GLU A 105 -10.94 6.67 -13.64
CA GLU A 105 -11.76 7.45 -14.58
C GLU A 105 -11.34 7.24 -16.05
N GLN A 106 -10.05 7.03 -16.32
CA GLN A 106 -9.55 6.77 -17.68
C GLN A 106 -9.78 5.33 -18.12
N VAL A 107 -9.53 4.39 -17.22
CA VAL A 107 -9.61 2.94 -17.51
C VAL A 107 -11.07 2.49 -17.60
N ARG A 108 -11.96 2.99 -16.75
CA ARG A 108 -13.41 2.75 -16.70
C ARG A 108 -13.82 1.28 -16.90
N GLY A 109 -13.07 0.37 -16.31
CA GLY A 109 -13.34 -1.07 -16.43
C GLY A 109 -13.01 -1.69 -17.79
N SER A 110 -12.25 -1.01 -18.65
CA SER A 110 -11.83 -1.56 -19.95
C SER A 110 -10.79 -2.67 -19.79
N ILE A 111 -9.99 -2.60 -18.74
CA ILE A 111 -8.99 -3.60 -18.34
C ILE A 111 -9.04 -3.78 -16.82
N PRO A 112 -8.58 -4.92 -16.26
CA PRO A 112 -8.42 -5.09 -14.82
C PRO A 112 -7.42 -4.09 -14.27
N TYR A 113 -7.79 -3.41 -13.17
CA TYR A 113 -6.91 -2.51 -12.45
C TYR A 113 -6.73 -2.99 -11.02
N ILE A 114 -5.55 -3.50 -10.68
CA ILE A 114 -5.20 -3.98 -9.35
C ILE A 114 -4.45 -2.86 -8.60
N TYR A 115 -5.04 -2.37 -7.52
CA TYR A 115 -4.46 -1.37 -6.64
C TYR A 115 -3.98 -2.06 -5.36
N THR A 116 -2.67 -2.02 -5.12
CA THR A 116 -2.02 -2.89 -4.13
C THR A 116 -1.77 -2.26 -2.76
N PRO A 117 -1.60 -0.92 -2.60
CA PRO A 117 -1.34 -0.36 -1.29
C PRO A 117 -2.61 -0.27 -0.44
N LEU A 118 -2.41 0.05 0.83
CA LEU A 118 -3.50 0.43 1.74
C LEU A 118 -4.34 1.57 1.13
N TYR A 119 -5.63 1.59 1.45
CA TYR A 119 -6.56 2.60 0.92
C TYR A 119 -7.64 2.95 1.96
N GLU A 120 -8.45 3.95 1.66
CA GLU A 120 -9.46 4.47 2.60
C GLU A 120 -10.67 3.56 2.82
N GLY A 121 -10.80 2.46 2.08
CA GLY A 121 -11.99 1.60 2.10
C GLY A 121 -13.13 2.13 1.23
N GLY A 122 -14.26 1.42 1.24
CA GLY A 122 -15.45 1.75 0.45
C GLY A 122 -15.43 1.22 -0.97
N ASP A 123 -16.51 1.48 -1.70
CA ASP A 123 -16.64 1.11 -3.12
C ASP A 123 -15.78 2.04 -3.98
N VAL A 124 -14.88 1.45 -4.75
CA VAL A 124 -13.97 2.17 -5.65
C VAL A 124 -14.41 2.13 -7.12
N GLY A 125 -15.57 1.54 -7.39
CA GLY A 125 -16.13 1.42 -8.73
C GLY A 125 -15.67 0.19 -9.52
N GLY A 126 -16.41 -0.13 -10.58
CA GLY A 126 -16.21 -1.33 -11.39
C GLY A 126 -14.86 -1.38 -12.08
N GLY A 127 -14.17 -2.49 -11.90
CA GLY A 127 -12.89 -2.77 -12.56
C GLY A 127 -11.64 -2.43 -11.77
N VAL A 128 -11.76 -1.84 -10.59
CA VAL A 128 -10.65 -1.58 -9.67
C VAL A 128 -10.70 -2.58 -8.52
N PHE A 129 -9.63 -3.33 -8.34
CA PHE A 129 -9.46 -4.30 -7.26
C PHE A 129 -8.47 -3.73 -6.24
N CYS A 130 -8.98 -3.15 -5.15
CA CYS A 130 -8.15 -2.70 -4.03
C CYS A 130 -7.87 -3.89 -3.12
N ILE A 131 -6.67 -4.45 -3.20
CA ILE A 131 -6.27 -5.65 -2.45
C ILE A 131 -5.52 -5.34 -1.14
N GLY A 132 -5.19 -4.08 -0.91
CA GLY A 132 -4.55 -3.61 0.32
C GLY A 132 -5.52 -3.44 1.48
N GLU A 133 -4.98 -3.08 2.62
CA GLU A 133 -5.68 -2.93 3.87
C GLU A 133 -6.45 -1.60 3.98
N THR A 134 -7.42 -1.55 4.88
CA THR A 134 -8.20 -0.34 5.17
C THR A 134 -7.93 0.18 6.59
N PRO A 135 -8.25 1.45 6.88
CA PRO A 135 -8.12 1.99 8.23
C PRO A 135 -8.91 1.20 9.29
N MET A 136 -10.03 0.62 8.92
CA MET A 136 -10.83 -0.20 9.84
C MET A 136 -10.10 -1.49 10.22
N MET A 137 -9.33 -2.06 9.31
CA MET A 137 -8.55 -3.28 9.57
C MET A 137 -7.26 -2.99 10.34
N GLN A 138 -6.56 -1.89 10.03
CA GLN A 138 -5.25 -1.57 10.58
C GLN A 138 -5.33 -0.62 11.78
N ILE A 139 -5.99 0.53 11.60
CA ILE A 139 -5.88 1.66 12.52
C ILE A 139 -6.75 1.45 13.75
N LEU A 140 -8.01 1.06 13.60
CA LEU A 140 -8.92 1.01 14.74
C LEU A 140 -8.51 -0.07 15.76
N PRO A 141 -8.19 -1.31 15.37
CA PRO A 141 -7.72 -2.31 16.34
C PRO A 141 -6.38 -1.94 16.98
N ALA A 142 -5.48 -1.29 16.22
CA ALA A 142 -4.20 -0.83 16.77
C ALA A 142 -4.38 0.28 17.81
N ILE A 143 -5.29 1.22 17.56
CA ILE A 143 -5.65 2.27 18.53
C ILE A 143 -6.13 1.64 19.85
N ASP A 144 -7.03 0.64 19.80
CA ASP A 144 -7.50 -0.04 21.01
C ASP A 144 -6.34 -0.63 21.81
N ARG A 145 -5.38 -1.26 21.13
CA ARG A 145 -4.19 -1.82 21.80
C ARG A 145 -3.26 -0.76 22.38
N LEU A 146 -3.07 0.35 21.68
CA LEU A 146 -2.25 1.46 22.18
C LEU A 146 -2.94 2.16 23.37
N VAL A 147 -4.26 2.28 23.36
CA VAL A 147 -5.03 2.77 24.51
C VAL A 147 -4.91 1.83 25.70
N GLU A 148 -5.11 0.53 25.52
CA GLU A 148 -4.98 -0.48 26.58
C GLU A 148 -3.57 -0.51 27.18
N ARG A 149 -2.53 -0.44 26.34
CA ARG A 149 -1.15 -0.62 26.75
C ARG A 149 -0.50 0.63 27.33
N PHE A 150 -0.84 1.81 26.78
CA PHE A 150 -0.16 3.06 27.10
C PHE A 150 -1.12 4.15 27.64
N ASN A 151 -2.41 3.84 27.81
CA ASN A 151 -3.45 4.79 28.19
C ASN A 151 -3.48 6.03 27.27
N ALA A 152 -3.29 5.82 25.96
CA ALA A 152 -3.27 6.88 24.95
C ALA A 152 -4.69 7.44 24.71
N GLN A 153 -5.11 8.46 25.45
CA GLN A 153 -6.45 9.03 25.37
C GLN A 153 -6.51 10.30 24.51
N ARG A 154 -5.42 11.07 24.47
CA ARG A 154 -5.34 12.39 23.85
C ARG A 154 -4.50 12.29 22.58
N TRP A 155 -5.13 12.50 21.43
CA TRP A 155 -4.53 12.27 20.10
C TRP A 155 -4.41 13.57 19.31
N VAL A 156 -3.34 13.67 18.53
CA VAL A 156 -3.23 14.61 17.40
C VAL A 156 -3.14 13.78 16.12
N LEU A 157 -3.88 14.18 15.10
CA LEU A 157 -3.89 13.50 13.79
C LEU A 157 -3.11 14.37 12.80
N ILE A 158 -2.07 13.81 12.16
CA ILE A 158 -1.24 14.52 11.19
C ILE A 158 -1.16 13.70 9.90
N GLY A 159 -1.44 14.31 8.75
CA GLY A 159 -1.39 13.63 7.46
C GLY A 159 -0.97 14.54 6.31
N ASN A 160 -0.57 13.95 5.19
CA ASN A 160 -0.45 14.69 3.95
C ASN A 160 -1.83 15.14 3.45
N ASN A 161 -1.88 16.26 2.73
CA ASN A 161 -3.14 16.85 2.29
C ASN A 161 -3.66 16.19 1.00
N TYR A 162 -4.22 14.96 1.12
CA TYR A 162 -4.87 14.25 0.01
C TYR A 162 -5.94 13.27 0.51
N ILE A 163 -6.59 12.52 -0.38
CA ILE A 163 -7.81 11.74 -0.10
C ILE A 163 -7.64 10.78 1.09
N TRP A 164 -6.58 9.95 1.12
CA TRP A 164 -6.43 8.90 2.12
C TRP A 164 -6.33 9.43 3.58
N PRO A 165 -5.47 10.42 3.93
CA PRO A 165 -5.43 10.97 5.29
C PRO A 165 -6.75 11.60 5.72
N HIS A 166 -7.42 12.35 4.84
CA HIS A 166 -8.72 12.96 5.16
C HIS A 166 -9.77 11.92 5.51
N ARG A 167 -9.89 10.86 4.71
CA ARG A 167 -10.84 9.77 4.96
C ARG A 167 -10.47 8.97 6.20
N THR A 168 -9.20 8.68 6.39
CA THR A 168 -8.67 7.99 7.56
C THR A 168 -8.97 8.74 8.84
N HIS A 169 -8.67 10.03 8.90
CA HIS A 169 -8.95 10.85 10.08
C HIS A 169 -10.45 10.97 10.34
N GLN A 170 -11.29 11.06 9.31
CA GLN A 170 -12.75 11.03 9.46
C GLN A 170 -13.23 9.73 10.13
N ILE A 171 -12.68 8.58 9.75
CA ILE A 171 -12.98 7.28 10.35
C ILE A 171 -12.56 7.27 11.83
N VAL A 172 -11.34 7.71 12.13
CA VAL A 172 -10.79 7.77 13.50
C VAL A 172 -11.62 8.69 14.39
N ARG A 173 -11.99 9.89 13.92
CA ARG A 173 -12.86 10.82 14.68
C ARG A 173 -14.22 10.19 15.01
N ARG A 174 -14.85 9.52 14.05
CA ARG A 174 -16.11 8.80 14.29
C ARG A 174 -15.92 7.68 15.32
N TYR A 175 -14.79 6.99 15.24
CA TYR A 175 -14.46 5.93 16.18
C TYR A 175 -14.28 6.47 17.60
N PHE A 176 -13.59 7.59 17.76
CA PHE A 176 -13.38 8.26 19.06
C PHE A 176 -14.66 8.88 19.64
N SER A 177 -15.58 9.38 18.79
CA SER A 177 -16.84 9.98 19.28
C SER A 177 -17.73 9.03 20.09
N ALA A 178 -17.56 7.73 19.91
CA ALA A 178 -18.24 6.67 20.68
C ALA A 178 -17.41 6.14 21.86
N ARG A 179 -16.30 6.78 22.20
CA ARG A 179 -15.29 6.34 23.17
C ARG A 179 -14.77 7.50 24.00
N GLN A 180 -13.80 7.23 24.88
CA GLN A 180 -13.22 8.25 25.76
C GLN A 180 -12.03 9.02 25.12
N GLN A 181 -11.57 8.60 23.94
CA GLN A 181 -10.47 9.24 23.26
C GLN A 181 -10.86 10.60 22.69
N VAL A 182 -9.91 11.55 22.74
CA VAL A 182 -10.11 12.91 22.29
C VAL A 182 -9.11 13.28 21.21
N VAL A 183 -9.58 13.82 20.10
CA VAL A 183 -8.74 14.48 19.10
C VAL A 183 -8.51 15.91 19.52
N LEU A 184 -7.27 16.24 19.91
CA LEU A 184 -6.88 17.60 20.31
C LEU A 184 -6.71 18.50 19.09
N ASP A 185 -6.24 17.92 17.98
CA ASP A 185 -5.97 18.67 16.75
C ASP A 185 -5.89 17.75 15.54
N GLU A 186 -6.12 18.33 14.36
CA GLU A 186 -6.07 17.63 13.07
C GLU A 186 -5.35 18.53 12.06
N ILE A 187 -4.19 18.04 11.57
CA ILE A 187 -3.27 18.84 10.78
C ILE A 187 -3.00 18.15 9.43
N TYR A 188 -3.20 18.91 8.36
CA TYR A 188 -2.89 18.44 7.00
C TYR A 188 -1.76 19.26 6.39
N LEU A 189 -0.73 18.57 5.86
CA LEU A 189 0.50 19.15 5.37
C LEU A 189 0.64 18.94 3.87
N PRO A 190 1.11 19.94 3.12
CA PRO A 190 1.42 19.73 1.71
C PRO A 190 2.55 18.72 1.56
N PHE A 191 2.57 18.01 0.43
CA PHE A 191 3.70 17.14 0.08
C PHE A 191 4.99 17.97 -0.07
N GLY A 192 6.11 17.34 0.32
CA GLY A 192 7.45 17.94 0.19
C GLY A 192 7.78 19.00 1.25
N MET A 193 7.01 19.10 2.33
CA MET A 193 7.31 19.99 3.45
C MET A 193 8.66 19.63 4.09
N LYS A 194 9.48 20.65 4.40
CA LYS A 194 10.82 20.45 5.00
C LYS A 194 10.96 21.01 6.41
N ASP A 195 10.17 22.01 6.77
CA ASP A 195 10.20 22.63 8.10
C ASP A 195 8.95 22.27 8.90
N TYR A 196 9.15 21.51 9.97
CA TYR A 196 8.09 21.07 10.90
C TYR A 196 8.10 21.82 12.23
N SER A 197 8.92 22.88 12.39
CA SER A 197 9.14 23.56 13.67
C SER A 197 7.83 24.03 14.32
N LEU A 198 6.93 24.66 13.57
CA LEU A 198 5.64 25.13 14.07
C LEU A 198 4.75 23.96 14.52
N ILE A 199 4.78 22.85 13.82
CA ILE A 199 4.00 21.66 14.18
C ILE A 199 4.53 21.04 15.47
N LEU A 200 5.86 20.94 15.60
CA LEU A 200 6.50 20.40 16.82
C LEU A 200 6.24 21.28 18.04
N GLU A 201 6.29 22.61 17.89
CA GLU A 201 5.92 23.54 18.99
C GLU A 201 4.43 23.40 19.37
N ARG A 202 3.55 23.25 18.39
CA ARG A 202 2.13 22.99 18.65
C ARG A 202 1.91 21.67 19.41
N LEU A 203 2.64 20.60 19.05
CA LEU A 203 2.62 19.32 19.77
C LEU A 203 3.10 19.47 21.22
N LYS A 204 4.16 20.25 21.47
CA LYS A 204 4.61 20.55 22.84
C LYS A 204 3.54 21.24 23.68
N ILE A 205 2.85 22.22 23.11
CA ILE A 205 1.76 22.97 23.80
C ILE A 205 0.57 22.05 24.08
N LEU A 206 0.13 21.26 23.09
CA LEU A 206 -1.02 20.36 23.22
C LEU A 206 -0.71 19.17 24.12
N SER A 207 0.55 18.72 24.15
CA SER A 207 1.02 17.57 24.91
C SER A 207 0.10 16.34 24.77
N PRO A 208 -0.10 15.81 23.54
CA PRO A 208 -0.89 14.60 23.34
C PRO A 208 -0.19 13.37 23.90
N ASP A 209 -0.95 12.31 24.22
CA ASP A 209 -0.40 11.01 24.55
C ASP A 209 0.15 10.32 23.28
N ALA A 210 -0.53 10.54 22.14
CA ALA A 210 -0.23 9.90 20.88
C ALA A 210 -0.43 10.83 19.67
N VAL A 211 0.37 10.58 18.63
CA VAL A 211 0.24 11.21 17.31
C VAL A 211 -0.04 10.12 16.28
N LEU A 212 -1.20 10.18 15.61
CA LEU A 212 -1.46 9.35 14.42
C LEU A 212 -0.83 10.02 13.20
N LEU A 213 0.07 9.30 12.54
CA LEU A 213 0.77 9.77 11.34
C LEU A 213 0.19 9.11 10.09
N SER A 214 -0.56 9.87 9.30
CA SER A 214 -1.01 9.50 7.97
C SER A 214 -0.17 10.21 6.90
N MET A 215 1.14 10.18 7.08
CA MET A 215 2.15 10.73 6.18
C MET A 215 2.83 9.61 5.41
N VAL A 216 3.29 9.92 4.19
CA VAL A 216 3.82 8.90 3.28
C VAL A 216 5.22 9.24 2.77
N GLY A 217 6.02 8.22 2.53
CA GLY A 217 7.33 8.33 1.90
C GLY A 217 8.28 9.28 2.62
N GLU A 218 8.93 10.16 1.85
CA GLU A 218 9.94 11.08 2.39
C GLU A 218 9.37 12.07 3.42
N ASP A 219 8.10 12.46 3.31
CA ASP A 219 7.49 13.36 4.29
C ASP A 219 7.39 12.70 5.67
N ALA A 220 7.04 11.40 5.72
CA ALA A 220 7.08 10.63 6.95
C ALA A 220 8.50 10.53 7.53
N VAL A 221 9.52 10.35 6.68
CA VAL A 221 10.92 10.34 7.10
C VAL A 221 11.32 11.68 7.73
N HIS A 222 11.06 12.78 7.04
CA HIS A 222 11.45 14.11 7.52
C HIS A 222 10.75 14.50 8.83
N PHE A 223 9.45 14.23 8.94
CA PHE A 223 8.69 14.48 10.15
C PHE A 223 9.25 13.67 11.34
N ASN A 224 9.46 12.35 11.16
CA ASN A 224 9.95 11.49 12.24
C ASN A 224 11.36 11.86 12.70
N ARG A 225 12.24 12.26 11.77
CA ARG A 225 13.55 12.82 12.11
C ARG A 225 13.44 14.11 12.94
N ALA A 226 12.57 15.02 12.53
CA ALA A 226 12.38 16.29 13.25
C ALA A 226 11.76 16.05 14.64
N PHE A 227 10.79 15.13 14.76
CA PHE A 227 10.15 14.73 16.01
C PHE A 227 11.14 14.10 17.00
N GLY A 228 11.98 13.15 16.54
CA GLY A 228 13.02 12.54 17.35
C GLY A 228 14.06 13.54 17.83
N LYS A 229 14.58 14.39 16.93
CA LYS A 229 15.55 15.46 17.27
C LYS A 229 14.98 16.49 18.27
N ALA A 230 13.66 16.72 18.26
CA ALA A 230 13.00 17.59 19.22
C ALA A 230 12.78 16.94 20.60
N GLY A 231 13.17 15.67 20.79
CA GLY A 231 13.04 14.91 22.06
C GLY A 231 11.59 14.57 22.42
N LEU A 232 10.63 14.68 21.49
CA LEU A 232 9.20 14.46 21.77
C LEU A 232 8.86 12.99 21.98
N ALA A 233 9.67 12.08 21.48
CA ALA A 233 9.48 10.64 21.62
C ALA A 233 9.49 10.16 23.09
N ALA A 234 10.16 10.88 23.98
CA ALA A 234 10.16 10.57 25.41
C ALA A 234 8.77 10.65 26.08
N SER A 235 7.89 11.51 25.59
CA SER A 235 6.57 11.77 26.19
C SER A 235 5.39 11.39 25.31
N MET A 236 5.56 11.33 23.98
CA MET A 236 4.48 11.12 23.01
C MET A 236 4.79 9.88 22.16
N LEU A 237 3.84 8.97 22.03
CA LEU A 237 4.00 7.87 21.07
C LEU A 237 3.56 8.33 19.66
N ARG A 238 4.13 7.70 18.65
CA ARG A 238 3.71 7.85 17.26
C ARG A 238 3.12 6.54 16.76
N PHE A 239 2.04 6.64 16.03
CA PHE A 239 1.41 5.50 15.39
C PHE A 239 1.18 5.77 13.91
N SER A 240 1.51 4.80 13.06
CA SER A 240 1.29 4.89 11.61
C SER A 240 0.90 3.53 11.03
N CYS A 241 0.38 3.52 9.79
CA CYS A 241 0.25 2.31 8.97
C CYS A 241 0.92 2.46 7.59
N ALA A 242 1.75 3.50 7.44
CA ALA A 242 2.49 3.81 6.21
C ALA A 242 3.97 4.14 6.53
N ILE A 243 4.58 3.33 7.38
CA ILE A 243 6.02 3.35 7.66
C ILE A 243 6.54 1.92 7.56
N GLU A 244 7.49 1.71 6.69
CA GLU A 244 8.05 0.42 6.33
C GLU A 244 9.55 0.37 6.63
N GLU A 245 10.17 -0.80 6.45
CA GLU A 245 11.58 -1.06 6.78
C GLU A 245 12.56 -0.09 6.10
N ASN A 246 12.32 0.25 4.83
CA ASN A 246 13.14 1.24 4.12
C ASN A 246 13.02 2.66 4.70
N LEU A 247 11.85 3.01 5.25
CA LEU A 247 11.66 4.27 5.93
C LEU A 247 12.39 4.29 7.29
N LEU A 248 12.42 3.16 8.04
CA LEU A 248 13.20 3.08 9.29
C LEU A 248 14.69 3.37 9.03
N LEU A 249 15.26 2.80 7.96
CA LEU A 249 16.63 3.09 7.54
C LEU A 249 16.83 4.59 7.27
N ALA A 250 15.89 5.21 6.59
CA ALA A 250 15.96 6.64 6.28
C ALA A 250 15.69 7.53 7.50
N ILE A 251 14.81 7.16 8.42
CA ILE A 251 14.52 7.90 9.66
C ILE A 251 15.74 7.87 10.58
N GLY A 252 16.41 6.71 10.71
CA GLY A 252 17.54 6.48 11.57
C GLY A 252 17.15 6.11 13.01
N ASP A 253 17.85 5.14 13.58
CA ASP A 253 17.54 4.47 14.85
C ASP A 253 17.28 5.45 16.01
N ALA A 254 18.10 6.48 16.17
CA ALA A 254 17.94 7.50 17.21
C ALA A 254 16.61 8.26 17.20
N ASN A 255 15.82 8.15 16.13
CA ASN A 255 14.54 8.85 15.96
C ASN A 255 13.31 7.91 16.01
N LEU A 256 13.50 6.62 16.31
CA LEU A 256 12.46 5.60 16.24
C LEU A 256 11.76 5.29 17.57
N GLU A 257 12.26 5.82 18.69
CA GLU A 257 11.69 5.58 20.01
C GLU A 257 10.17 5.79 20.03
N ARG A 258 9.40 4.81 20.59
CA ARG A 258 7.93 4.83 20.68
C ARG A 258 7.20 5.07 19.36
N LEU A 259 7.73 4.52 18.27
CA LEU A 259 7.07 4.48 16.96
C LEU A 259 6.43 3.11 16.75
N PHE A 260 5.11 3.08 16.66
CA PHE A 260 4.31 1.88 16.44
C PHE A 260 3.73 1.87 15.04
N VAL A 261 3.65 0.69 14.44
CA VAL A 261 3.13 0.52 13.08
C VAL A 261 2.18 -0.66 13.04
N ALA A 262 1.05 -0.48 12.35
CA ALA A 262 0.14 -1.58 12.03
C ALA A 262 0.18 -1.87 10.54
N SER A 263 0.46 -3.11 10.16
CA SER A 263 0.56 -3.53 8.76
C SER A 263 0.17 -5.00 8.57
N GLY A 264 -0.26 -5.33 7.37
CA GLY A 264 -0.50 -6.72 6.97
C GLY A 264 0.78 -7.51 6.68
N TYR A 265 1.92 -6.84 6.59
CA TYR A 265 3.19 -7.48 6.34
C TYR A 265 4.34 -6.72 7.02
N PHE A 266 5.26 -7.48 7.60
CA PHE A 266 6.60 -7.06 8.01
C PHE A 266 7.61 -8.09 7.55
N SER A 267 8.80 -7.65 7.13
CA SER A 267 9.86 -8.57 6.70
C SER A 267 10.31 -9.50 7.84
N ALA A 268 10.10 -9.08 9.09
CA ALA A 268 10.43 -9.84 10.30
C ALA A 268 9.41 -10.95 10.67
N LEU A 269 8.30 -11.10 9.93
CA LEU A 269 7.31 -12.15 10.21
C LEU A 269 7.93 -13.55 10.12
N GLY A 270 7.84 -14.32 11.23
CA GLY A 270 8.38 -15.68 11.36
C GLY A 270 7.41 -16.76 10.90
N ASN A 271 6.75 -16.59 9.76
CA ASN A 271 5.92 -17.64 9.17
C ASN A 271 6.55 -18.21 7.89
N ARG A 272 6.22 -19.46 7.58
CA ARG A 272 6.82 -20.22 6.47
C ARG A 272 6.67 -19.55 5.11
N GLY A 273 5.54 -18.87 4.86
CA GLY A 273 5.30 -18.16 3.60
C GLY A 273 6.27 -17.00 3.43
N ASN A 274 6.46 -16.20 4.48
CA ASN A 274 7.41 -15.08 4.48
C ASN A 274 8.86 -15.55 4.40
N GLU A 275 9.24 -16.59 5.16
CA GLU A 275 10.60 -17.14 5.14
C GLU A 275 10.98 -17.58 3.72
N SER A 276 10.13 -18.36 3.06
CA SER A 276 10.34 -18.81 1.68
C SER A 276 10.37 -17.63 0.68
N PHE A 277 9.50 -16.61 0.86
CA PHE A 277 9.50 -15.43 0.01
C PHE A 277 10.80 -14.63 0.16
N ARG A 278 11.26 -14.39 1.37
CA ARG A 278 12.53 -13.71 1.67
C ARG A 278 13.72 -14.46 1.10
N GLU A 279 13.76 -15.79 1.26
CA GLU A 279 14.83 -16.62 0.72
C GLU A 279 14.93 -16.45 -0.81
N ARG A 280 13.82 -16.55 -1.54
CA ARG A 280 13.79 -16.33 -3.00
C ARG A 280 14.19 -14.91 -3.38
N TYR A 281 13.72 -13.92 -2.64
CA TYR A 281 14.01 -12.51 -2.89
C TYR A 281 15.50 -12.22 -2.75
N TYR A 282 16.12 -12.58 -1.63
CA TYR A 282 17.53 -12.33 -1.38
C TYR A 282 18.45 -13.23 -2.19
N SER A 283 18.03 -14.45 -2.55
CA SER A 283 18.77 -15.31 -3.50
C SER A 283 18.83 -14.69 -4.90
N ARG A 284 17.78 -13.96 -5.31
CA ARG A 284 17.71 -13.29 -6.60
C ARG A 284 18.50 -11.99 -6.67
N TYR A 285 18.45 -11.17 -5.65
CA TYR A 285 18.99 -9.81 -5.68
C TYR A 285 20.28 -9.63 -4.86
N GLY A 286 20.63 -10.60 -4.01
CA GLY A 286 21.86 -10.60 -3.22
C GLY A 286 21.96 -9.39 -2.30
N GLU A 287 23.18 -8.89 -2.13
CA GLU A 287 23.49 -7.72 -1.29
C GLU A 287 22.92 -6.41 -1.83
N SER A 288 22.57 -6.35 -3.13
CA SER A 288 21.96 -5.20 -3.77
C SER A 288 20.44 -5.16 -3.62
N ALA A 289 19.86 -6.14 -2.90
CA ALA A 289 18.42 -6.22 -2.71
C ALA A 289 17.90 -4.95 -2.00
N PRO A 290 16.92 -4.24 -2.59
CA PRO A 290 16.21 -3.19 -1.86
C PRO A 290 15.58 -3.75 -0.57
N ALA A 291 15.46 -2.92 0.47
CA ALA A 291 14.80 -3.34 1.71
C ALA A 291 13.40 -3.87 1.42
N LEU A 292 13.17 -5.14 1.76
CA LEU A 292 11.87 -5.78 1.57
C LEU A 292 10.87 -5.19 2.58
N ASN A 293 9.71 -4.78 2.08
CA ASN A 293 8.69 -4.08 2.85
C ASN A 293 7.27 -4.44 2.36
N THR A 294 6.24 -3.99 3.09
CA THR A 294 4.85 -4.28 2.77
C THR A 294 4.43 -3.76 1.39
N ILE A 295 5.01 -2.65 0.93
CA ILE A 295 4.68 -2.01 -0.35
C ILE A 295 5.16 -2.87 -1.53
N GLY A 296 6.41 -3.30 -1.50
CA GLY A 296 6.96 -4.21 -2.50
C GLY A 296 6.27 -5.58 -2.47
N GLN A 297 6.08 -6.13 -1.27
CA GLN A 297 5.36 -7.40 -1.07
C GLN A 297 3.92 -7.33 -1.61
N GLY A 298 3.23 -6.20 -1.39
CA GLY A 298 1.89 -5.98 -1.95
C GLY A 298 1.86 -6.03 -3.48
N LEU A 299 2.88 -5.50 -4.17
CA LEU A 299 3.00 -5.61 -5.63
C LEU A 299 3.27 -7.04 -6.10
N TYR A 300 4.11 -7.79 -5.37
CA TYR A 300 4.28 -9.21 -5.64
C TYR A 300 2.93 -9.94 -5.59
N GLU A 301 2.14 -9.71 -4.54
CA GLU A 301 0.79 -10.26 -4.42
C GLU A 301 -0.18 -9.74 -5.48
N GLY A 302 -0.03 -8.50 -5.93
CA GLY A 302 -0.85 -7.94 -7.00
C GLY A 302 -0.75 -8.70 -8.32
N LEU A 303 0.45 -9.16 -8.68
CA LEU A 303 0.67 -10.01 -9.85
C LEU A 303 0.08 -11.42 -9.66
N TYR A 304 0.22 -12.00 -8.48
CA TYR A 304 -0.42 -13.28 -8.16
C TYR A 304 -1.93 -13.17 -8.05
N PHE A 305 -2.45 -12.03 -7.60
CA PHE A 305 -3.88 -11.74 -7.64
C PHE A 305 -4.40 -11.69 -9.08
N LEU A 306 -3.66 -11.04 -9.98
CA LEU A 306 -4.01 -11.04 -11.41
C LEU A 306 -4.07 -12.46 -11.97
N LYS A 307 -3.11 -13.33 -11.60
CA LYS A 307 -3.12 -14.75 -11.97
C LYS A 307 -4.32 -15.50 -11.39
N ALA A 308 -4.68 -15.24 -10.14
CA ALA A 308 -5.84 -15.85 -9.50
C ALA A 308 -7.15 -15.35 -10.13
N LEU A 309 -7.23 -14.07 -10.46
CA LEU A 309 -8.35 -13.45 -11.17
C LEU A 309 -8.53 -14.10 -12.54
N ASP A 310 -7.46 -14.27 -13.30
CA ASP A 310 -7.45 -14.98 -14.58
C ASP A 310 -8.02 -16.41 -14.45
N SER A 311 -7.54 -17.15 -13.46
CA SER A 311 -8.00 -18.52 -13.20
C SER A 311 -9.46 -18.59 -12.75
N ALA A 312 -9.98 -17.55 -12.09
CA ALA A 312 -11.36 -17.49 -11.59
C ALA A 312 -12.38 -17.09 -12.68
N CYS A 313 -11.91 -16.60 -13.81
CA CYS A 313 -12.81 -16.03 -14.85
C CYS A 313 -13.55 -17.09 -15.66
N ASP A 314 -13.10 -18.36 -15.74
CA ASP A 314 -13.79 -19.50 -16.44
C ASP A 314 -14.52 -19.05 -17.68
N ASP A 315 -14.72 -18.55 -18.52
CA ASP A 315 -15.61 -17.98 -19.55
C ASP A 315 -16.42 -16.74 -19.14
N LYS A 316 -16.32 -16.26 -17.87
CA LYS A 316 -16.99 -15.05 -17.40
C LYS A 316 -16.09 -13.83 -17.59
N HIS A 317 -16.71 -12.69 -17.77
CA HIS A 317 -15.98 -11.43 -17.76
C HIS A 317 -15.54 -11.12 -16.31
N TRP A 318 -14.28 -10.71 -16.11
CA TRP A 318 -13.71 -10.42 -14.78
C TRP A 318 -14.51 -9.40 -13.95
N LEU A 319 -15.28 -8.49 -14.59
CA LEU A 319 -16.23 -7.57 -13.92
C LEU A 319 -17.42 -8.29 -13.27
N THR A 320 -17.70 -9.54 -13.61
CA THR A 320 -18.87 -10.30 -13.12
C THR A 320 -18.51 -11.29 -12.02
N ILE A 321 -17.25 -11.27 -11.55
CA ILE A 321 -16.80 -12.16 -10.48
C ILE A 321 -17.40 -11.67 -9.16
N ASN A 322 -18.22 -12.52 -8.54
CA ASN A 322 -18.90 -12.27 -7.26
C ASN A 322 -18.43 -13.19 -6.13
N SER A 323 -17.51 -14.12 -6.43
CA SER A 323 -16.95 -15.05 -5.44
C SER A 323 -15.61 -14.53 -4.91
N PRO A 324 -15.27 -14.84 -3.65
CA PRO A 324 -13.96 -14.50 -3.10
C PRO A 324 -12.82 -15.11 -3.91
N ILE A 325 -11.77 -14.34 -4.12
CA ILE A 325 -10.54 -14.75 -4.80
C ILE A 325 -9.47 -14.93 -3.73
N ARG A 326 -8.90 -16.14 -3.63
CA ARG A 326 -7.79 -16.41 -2.74
C ARG A 326 -6.47 -16.15 -3.46
N ASN A 327 -5.67 -15.27 -2.90
CA ASN A 327 -4.31 -15.00 -3.34
C ASN A 327 -3.34 -15.70 -2.39
N GLY A 328 -2.91 -16.90 -2.72
CA GLY A 328 -2.06 -17.75 -1.87
C GLY A 328 -0.55 -17.55 -2.11
N ALA A 329 -0.08 -16.33 -2.38
CA ALA A 329 1.32 -16.11 -2.75
C ALA A 329 2.29 -16.06 -1.55
N VAL A 330 2.08 -15.16 -0.59
CA VAL A 330 2.92 -15.01 0.62
C VAL A 330 2.03 -14.98 1.87
N ARG A 331 1.05 -14.09 1.86
CA ARG A 331 -0.01 -14.02 2.86
C ARG A 331 -1.20 -14.84 2.36
N ASP A 332 -1.91 -15.50 3.25
CA ASP A 332 -3.16 -16.18 2.88
C ASP A 332 -4.30 -15.14 2.78
N ASN A 333 -4.18 -14.26 1.80
CA ASN A 333 -5.11 -13.17 1.58
C ASN A 333 -6.30 -13.64 0.75
N ILE A 334 -7.47 -13.17 1.17
CA ILE A 334 -8.72 -13.35 0.44
C ILE A 334 -9.22 -11.97 0.02
N TYR A 335 -9.53 -11.81 -1.25
CA TYR A 335 -10.26 -10.66 -1.75
C TYR A 335 -11.72 -11.05 -1.96
N ASP A 336 -12.62 -10.39 -1.24
CA ASP A 336 -14.06 -10.51 -1.47
C ASP A 336 -14.53 -9.28 -2.27
N PRO A 337 -15.14 -9.45 -3.44
CA PRO A 337 -15.65 -8.32 -4.23
C PRO A 337 -16.63 -7.40 -3.47
N ARG A 338 -17.24 -7.89 -2.38
CA ARG A 338 -18.18 -7.13 -1.55
C ARG A 338 -17.55 -6.44 -0.35
N ALA A 339 -16.40 -6.93 0.11
CA ALA A 339 -15.75 -6.49 1.35
C ALA A 339 -14.31 -5.95 1.15
N GLY A 340 -13.72 -6.19 -0.02
CA GLY A 340 -12.32 -5.88 -0.29
C GLY A 340 -11.34 -6.94 0.18
N GLY A 341 -10.06 -6.60 0.29
CA GLY A 341 -9.01 -7.49 0.76
C GLY A 341 -9.15 -7.78 2.26
N ALA A 342 -8.91 -9.02 2.66
CA ALA A 342 -8.80 -9.43 4.06
C ALA A 342 -7.44 -10.09 4.30
N ALA A 343 -6.70 -9.57 5.28
CA ALA A 343 -5.40 -10.06 5.69
C ALA A 343 -5.27 -10.04 7.21
N SER A 344 -4.36 -10.86 7.75
CA SER A 344 -3.93 -10.69 9.13
C SER A 344 -3.21 -9.36 9.27
N ILE A 345 -3.51 -8.60 10.30
CA ILE A 345 -2.85 -7.34 10.63
C ILE A 345 -2.01 -7.55 11.87
N TYR A 346 -0.82 -6.98 11.87
CA TYR A 346 0.12 -7.05 12.98
C TYR A 346 0.38 -5.66 13.52
N LEU A 347 0.50 -5.55 14.84
CA LEU A 347 1.04 -4.37 15.51
C LEU A 347 2.51 -4.62 15.83
N ALA A 348 3.37 -3.68 15.48
CA ALA A 348 4.80 -3.75 15.74
C ALA A 348 5.35 -2.43 16.27
N GLU A 349 6.46 -2.49 16.98
CA GLU A 349 7.26 -1.35 17.40
C GLU A 349 8.51 -1.26 16.53
N ALA A 350 8.85 -0.07 16.07
CA ALA A 350 10.09 0.18 15.36
C ALA A 350 11.28 0.06 16.31
N LYS A 351 12.30 -0.73 15.93
CA LYS A 351 13.47 -0.98 16.77
C LYS A 351 14.71 -1.24 15.93
N GLY A 352 15.69 -0.37 16.06
CA GLY A 352 16.81 -0.38 15.14
C GLY A 352 16.33 -0.11 13.71
N TYR A 353 16.64 -1.00 12.80
CA TYR A 353 16.22 -0.90 11.39
C TYR A 353 15.16 -1.94 11.01
N ASN A 354 14.45 -2.48 12.00
CA ASN A 354 13.48 -3.54 11.86
C ASN A 354 12.23 -3.27 12.70
N PHE A 355 11.29 -4.18 12.68
CA PHE A 355 10.08 -4.15 13.48
C PHE A 355 10.05 -5.32 14.45
N ASP A 356 9.85 -5.03 15.75
CA ASP A 356 9.51 -6.03 16.76
C ASP A 356 7.99 -6.23 16.73
N ILE A 357 7.54 -7.38 16.28
CA ILE A 357 6.11 -7.70 16.18
C ILE A 357 5.58 -7.96 17.58
N ILE A 358 4.61 -7.16 18.00
CA ILE A 358 3.99 -7.24 19.33
C ILE A 358 2.90 -8.29 19.35
N GLU A 359 1.96 -8.22 18.39
CA GLU A 359 0.81 -9.11 18.32
C GLU A 359 0.13 -9.07 16.95
N THR A 360 -0.71 -10.09 16.71
CA THR A 360 -1.67 -10.08 15.60
C THR A 360 -2.95 -9.39 16.06
N LEU A 361 -3.38 -8.38 15.34
CA LEU A 361 -4.60 -7.65 15.62
C LEU A 361 -5.82 -8.45 15.14
N GLN A 362 -6.83 -8.54 16.00
CA GLN A 362 -8.13 -9.10 15.64
C GLN A 362 -9.08 -7.95 15.33
N TRP A 363 -9.52 -7.88 14.07
CA TRP A 363 -10.61 -7.01 13.73
C TRP A 363 -11.94 -7.72 14.04
N ARG A 364 -12.77 -7.10 14.86
CA ARG A 364 -14.14 -7.56 15.14
C ARG A 364 -15.09 -6.76 14.27
N HIS A 365 -15.86 -7.45 13.45
CA HIS A 365 -16.94 -6.87 12.63
C HIS A 365 -18.01 -6.20 13.49
#